data_e6a18778eb02578bdad7a3f862da0fde
#
_entry.id   e6a18778eb02578bdad7a3f862da0fde
#
_cell.length_a   1.000
_cell.length_b   1.000
_cell.length_c   1.000
_cell.angle_alpha   90.00
_cell.angle_beta   90.00
_cell.angle_gamma   90.00
#
_symmetry.space_group_name_H-M   'P 1'
#
loop_
_entity.id
_entity.type
_entity.pdbx_description
1 polymer ?
#
loop_
_entity_poly.entity_id
_entity_poly.type
_entity_poly.pdbx_seq_one_letter_code
_entity_poly.pdbx_strand_id
1 'polypeptide(L)'
;MSDPGFLEVVTTWIALLASYNDHKTIRAIKEVLIMEKELFDYVAERAGVLATADTSKQDTKDAAAAWKDAVAADNSDAAVEVATTKLLDFLEGRPTTIDGVIAFAQGPAKEMMGEEAAAKMLEAQLARKEAGAKYCNCPSCAAASELLAKFGRIEL
;
A
#
# COMPACT_ATOMS: atom_id res chain seq x y z
N MET A 1 -38.32 -7.37 -45.17
CA MET A 1 -38.45 -8.29 -44.02
C MET A 1 -37.45 -7.81 -42.96
N SER A 2 -37.96 -7.17 -41.92
CA SER A 2 -37.11 -6.68 -40.83
C SER A 2 -36.83 -7.84 -39.88
N ASP A 3 -35.55 -8.12 -39.65
CA ASP A 3 -35.10 -9.17 -38.73
C ASP A 3 -35.54 -8.84 -37.30
N PRO A 4 -36.37 -9.65 -36.65
CA PRO A 4 -36.86 -9.38 -35.29
C PRO A 4 -35.72 -9.32 -34.25
N GLY A 5 -34.58 -9.91 -34.52
CA GLY A 5 -33.41 -9.87 -33.63
C GLY A 5 -32.72 -8.51 -33.56
N PHE A 6 -32.80 -7.69 -34.59
CA PHE A 6 -32.18 -6.37 -34.62
C PHE A 6 -32.89 -5.36 -33.68
N LEU A 7 -34.20 -5.47 -33.60
CA LEU A 7 -35.03 -4.60 -32.71
C LEU A 7 -34.80 -4.95 -31.21
N GLU A 8 -34.63 -6.22 -30.88
CA GLU A 8 -34.34 -6.64 -29.51
C GLU A 8 -32.93 -6.17 -29.03
N VAL A 9 -31.96 -6.25 -29.92
CA VAL A 9 -30.58 -5.76 -29.59
C VAL A 9 -30.61 -4.24 -29.39
N VAL A 10 -31.28 -3.49 -30.24
CA VAL A 10 -31.37 -2.03 -30.14
C VAL A 10 -32.13 -1.59 -28.88
N THR A 11 -33.23 -2.27 -28.55
CA THR A 11 -33.97 -1.96 -27.31
C THR A 11 -33.19 -2.30 -26.04
N THR A 12 -32.39 -3.37 -26.04
CA THR A 12 -31.49 -3.72 -24.93
C THR A 12 -30.38 -2.68 -24.77
N TRP A 13 -29.79 -2.20 -25.86
CA TRP A 13 -28.79 -1.14 -25.82
C TRP A 13 -29.36 0.22 -25.38
N ILE A 14 -30.55 0.57 -25.79
CA ILE A 14 -31.25 1.79 -25.35
C ILE A 14 -31.59 1.70 -23.86
N ALA A 15 -32.01 0.55 -23.36
CA ALA A 15 -32.30 0.34 -21.94
C ALA A 15 -31.01 0.40 -21.10
N LEU A 16 -29.88 -0.15 -21.60
CA LEU A 16 -28.55 -0.01 -20.98
C LEU A 16 -28.06 1.45 -20.96
N LEU A 17 -28.25 2.18 -22.04
CA LEU A 17 -27.91 3.61 -22.12
C LEU A 17 -28.83 4.48 -21.24
N ALA A 18 -30.12 4.15 -21.11
CA ALA A 18 -31.03 4.83 -20.19
C ALA A 18 -30.70 4.55 -18.73
N SER A 19 -30.26 3.32 -18.39
CA SER A 19 -29.75 2.94 -17.07
C SER A 19 -28.42 3.66 -16.73
N TYR A 20 -27.59 3.90 -17.75
CA TYR A 20 -26.34 4.64 -17.60
C TYR A 20 -26.51 6.12 -17.24
N ASN A 21 -27.68 6.70 -17.54
CA ASN A 21 -28.01 8.09 -17.23
C ASN A 21 -28.77 8.26 -15.90
N ASP A 22 -28.92 7.19 -15.11
CA ASP A 22 -29.50 7.29 -13.76
C ASP A 22 -28.48 7.91 -12.80
N HIS A 23 -28.90 8.98 -12.13
CA HIS A 23 -28.08 9.70 -11.15
C HIS A 23 -27.47 8.79 -10.08
N LYS A 24 -28.13 7.69 -9.71
CA LYS A 24 -27.63 6.71 -8.75
C LYS A 24 -26.45 5.91 -9.30
N THR A 25 -26.56 5.47 -10.57
CA THR A 25 -25.48 4.74 -11.26
C THR A 25 -24.26 5.63 -11.47
N ILE A 26 -24.46 6.87 -11.91
CA ILE A 26 -23.38 7.86 -12.09
C ILE A 26 -22.70 8.16 -10.75
N ARG A 27 -23.47 8.29 -9.67
CA ARG A 27 -22.94 8.54 -8.33
C ARG A 27 -22.11 7.35 -7.84
N ALA A 28 -22.62 6.12 -8.00
CA ALA A 28 -21.90 4.91 -7.61
C ALA A 28 -20.58 4.76 -8.39
N ILE A 29 -20.58 5.01 -9.71
CA ILE A 29 -19.35 4.99 -10.53
C ILE A 29 -18.37 6.05 -10.05
N LYS A 30 -18.81 7.27 -9.75
CA LYS A 30 -17.94 8.33 -9.22
C LYS A 30 -17.36 7.97 -7.87
N GLU A 31 -18.13 7.38 -6.96
CA GLU A 31 -17.66 6.93 -5.64
C GLU A 31 -16.58 5.84 -5.79
N VAL A 32 -16.77 4.87 -6.68
CA VAL A 32 -15.77 3.83 -6.98
C VAL A 32 -14.49 4.44 -7.55
N LEU A 33 -14.59 5.32 -8.55
CA LEU A 33 -13.42 5.98 -9.15
C LEU A 33 -12.64 6.84 -8.16
N ILE A 34 -13.35 7.50 -7.22
CA ILE A 34 -12.70 8.27 -6.15
C ILE A 34 -11.95 7.33 -5.20
N MET A 35 -12.55 6.21 -4.80
CA MET A 35 -11.91 5.21 -3.94
C MET A 35 -10.69 4.59 -4.59
N GLU A 36 -10.75 4.27 -5.88
CA GLU A 36 -9.60 3.73 -6.63
C GLU A 36 -8.45 4.75 -6.69
N LYS A 37 -8.76 6.01 -6.96
CA LYS A 37 -7.77 7.09 -6.95
C LYS A 37 -7.14 7.28 -5.57
N GLU A 38 -7.92 7.30 -4.51
CA GLU A 38 -7.42 7.45 -3.13
C GLU A 38 -6.50 6.29 -2.74
N LEU A 39 -6.84 5.07 -3.15
CA LEU A 39 -6.01 3.90 -2.93
C LEU A 39 -4.69 3.99 -3.71
N PHE A 40 -4.74 4.41 -4.97
CA PHE A 40 -3.55 4.63 -5.77
C PHE A 40 -2.62 5.69 -5.14
N ASP A 41 -3.18 6.84 -4.76
CA ASP A 41 -2.43 7.94 -4.13
C ASP A 41 -1.80 7.47 -2.80
N TYR A 42 -2.52 6.66 -2.02
CA TYR A 42 -2.02 6.05 -0.79
C TYR A 42 -0.80 5.13 -1.04
N VAL A 43 -0.88 4.25 -2.04
CA VAL A 43 0.24 3.37 -2.42
C VAL A 43 1.42 4.19 -2.94
N ALA A 44 1.17 5.18 -3.80
CA ALA A 44 2.19 6.04 -4.38
C ALA A 44 2.98 6.82 -3.32
N GLU A 45 2.29 7.35 -2.29
CA GLU A 45 2.92 8.06 -1.18
C GLU A 45 3.85 7.14 -0.40
N ARG A 46 3.40 5.93 -0.02
CA ARG A 46 4.20 4.97 0.74
C ARG A 46 5.35 4.40 -0.08
N ALA A 47 5.15 4.12 -1.35
CA ALA A 47 6.21 3.74 -2.27
C ALA A 47 7.27 4.86 -2.40
N GLY A 48 6.84 6.12 -2.38
CA GLY A 48 7.74 7.29 -2.30
C GLY A 48 8.62 7.26 -1.06
N VAL A 49 8.03 7.04 0.11
CA VAL A 49 8.78 6.91 1.38
C VAL A 49 9.77 5.73 1.31
N LEU A 50 9.33 4.55 0.87
CA LEU A 50 10.18 3.36 0.74
C LEU A 50 11.37 3.59 -0.19
N ALA A 51 11.18 4.33 -1.28
CA ALA A 51 12.24 4.64 -2.25
C ALA A 51 13.28 5.63 -1.74
N THR A 52 12.91 6.52 -0.80
CA THR A 52 13.75 7.66 -0.40
C THR A 52 14.23 7.63 1.05
N ALA A 53 13.57 6.88 1.93
CA ALA A 53 13.92 6.86 3.34
C ALA A 53 15.33 6.30 3.58
N ASP A 54 16.09 6.95 4.46
CA ASP A 54 17.44 6.49 4.85
C ASP A 54 17.41 5.13 5.56
N THR A 55 16.28 4.82 6.21
CA THR A 55 16.05 3.53 6.88
C THR A 55 15.66 2.40 5.92
N SER A 56 15.40 2.69 4.65
CA SER A 56 15.15 1.67 3.62
C SER A 56 16.44 1.04 3.15
N LYS A 57 16.47 -0.31 3.13
CA LYS A 57 17.54 -1.05 2.49
C LYS A 57 17.50 -0.84 0.97
N GLN A 58 18.62 -1.04 0.28
CA GLN A 58 18.70 -0.80 -1.16
C GLN A 58 17.67 -1.63 -1.95
N ASP A 59 17.50 -2.90 -1.62
CA ASP A 59 16.51 -3.77 -2.26
C ASP A 59 15.06 -3.29 -2.07
N THR A 60 14.75 -2.66 -0.94
CA THR A 60 13.44 -2.02 -0.70
C THR A 60 13.27 -0.76 -1.54
N LYS A 61 14.31 0.05 -1.66
CA LYS A 61 14.31 1.23 -2.55
C LYS A 61 14.11 0.81 -4.00
N ASP A 62 14.79 -0.24 -4.44
CA ASP A 62 14.70 -0.77 -5.79
C ASP A 62 13.29 -1.33 -6.10
N ALA A 63 12.69 -2.06 -5.16
CA ALA A 63 11.33 -2.57 -5.31
C ALA A 63 10.29 -1.44 -5.40
N ALA A 64 10.43 -0.40 -4.58
CA ALA A 64 9.55 0.77 -4.64
C ALA A 64 9.75 1.59 -5.92
N ALA A 65 10.99 1.73 -6.39
CA ALA A 65 11.30 2.36 -7.69
C ALA A 65 10.69 1.56 -8.84
N ALA A 66 10.84 0.24 -8.83
CA ALA A 66 10.24 -0.64 -9.85
C ALA A 66 8.71 -0.53 -9.92
N TRP A 67 8.04 -0.37 -8.77
CA TRP A 67 6.60 -0.08 -8.74
C TRP A 67 6.28 1.26 -9.44
N LYS A 68 7.03 2.32 -9.11
CA LYS A 68 6.83 3.66 -9.71
C LYS A 68 7.04 3.63 -11.23
N ASP A 69 8.08 2.94 -11.70
CA ASP A 69 8.38 2.82 -13.12
C ASP A 69 7.30 2.01 -13.86
N ALA A 70 6.81 0.94 -13.25
CA ALA A 70 5.75 0.11 -13.82
C ALA A 70 4.44 0.90 -14.00
N VAL A 71 3.99 1.65 -12.99
CA VAL A 71 2.76 2.44 -13.08
C VAL A 71 2.91 3.70 -13.95
N ALA A 72 4.14 4.21 -14.12
CA ALA A 72 4.42 5.28 -15.06
C ALA A 72 4.39 4.80 -16.52
N ALA A 73 4.80 3.55 -16.77
CA ALA A 73 4.78 2.93 -18.10
C ALA A 73 3.37 2.50 -18.53
N ASP A 74 2.57 1.99 -17.61
CA ASP A 74 1.19 1.58 -17.82
C ASP A 74 0.38 1.82 -16.54
N ASN A 75 -0.54 2.79 -16.60
CA ASN A 75 -1.41 3.18 -15.49
C ASN A 75 -2.81 2.57 -15.60
N SER A 76 -3.00 1.54 -16.41
CA SER A 76 -4.25 0.78 -16.42
C SER A 76 -4.47 0.08 -15.06
N ASP A 77 -5.72 -0.07 -14.65
CA ASP A 77 -6.07 -0.69 -13.36
C ASP A 77 -5.42 -2.06 -13.19
N ALA A 78 -5.40 -2.87 -14.26
CA ALA A 78 -4.78 -4.19 -14.26
C ALA A 78 -3.25 -4.12 -14.06
N ALA A 79 -2.57 -3.17 -14.69
CA ALA A 79 -1.12 -2.99 -14.52
C ALA A 79 -0.77 -2.47 -13.13
N VAL A 80 -1.56 -1.53 -12.60
CA VAL A 80 -1.41 -1.00 -11.23
C VAL A 80 -1.62 -2.11 -10.20
N GLU A 81 -2.64 -2.96 -10.36
CA GLU A 81 -2.90 -4.09 -9.47
C GLU A 81 -1.72 -5.07 -9.47
N VAL A 82 -1.20 -5.46 -10.64
CA VAL A 82 -0.05 -6.36 -10.76
C VAL A 82 1.20 -5.76 -10.13
N ALA A 83 1.50 -4.48 -10.39
CA ALA A 83 2.65 -3.81 -9.81
C ALA A 83 2.54 -3.70 -8.28
N THR A 84 1.35 -3.38 -7.76
CA THR A 84 1.08 -3.27 -6.33
C THR A 84 1.19 -4.63 -5.64
N THR A 85 0.65 -5.69 -6.24
CA THR A 85 0.78 -7.06 -5.72
C THR A 85 2.24 -7.46 -5.60
N LYS A 86 3.07 -7.19 -6.63
CA LYS A 86 4.51 -7.47 -6.57
C LYS A 86 5.23 -6.73 -5.45
N LEU A 87 4.88 -5.46 -5.25
CA LEU A 87 5.45 -4.68 -4.15
C LEU A 87 5.04 -5.25 -2.80
N LEU A 88 3.78 -5.60 -2.60
CA LEU A 88 3.27 -6.20 -1.37
C LEU A 88 3.94 -7.54 -1.07
N ASP A 89 4.05 -8.43 -2.07
CA ASP A 89 4.71 -9.73 -1.95
C ASP A 89 6.18 -9.56 -1.53
N PHE A 90 6.87 -8.56 -2.08
CA PHE A 90 8.23 -8.22 -1.68
C PHE A 90 8.31 -7.72 -0.23
N LEU A 91 7.32 -6.93 0.22
CA LEU A 91 7.31 -6.33 1.55
C LEU A 91 6.92 -7.33 2.66
N GLU A 92 6.29 -8.46 2.34
CA GLU A 92 5.92 -9.47 3.33
C GLU A 92 7.13 -9.92 4.17
N GLY A 93 6.98 -9.89 5.49
CA GLY A 93 8.04 -10.26 6.45
C GLY A 93 9.20 -9.26 6.56
N ARG A 94 9.16 -8.12 5.87
CA ARG A 94 10.24 -7.13 5.90
C ARG A 94 10.16 -6.10 7.02
N PRO A 95 8.97 -5.61 7.44
CA PRO A 95 8.90 -4.73 8.60
C PRO A 95 9.44 -5.43 9.82
N THR A 96 10.39 -4.79 10.51
CA THR A 96 10.93 -5.31 11.75
C THR A 96 9.85 -5.32 12.82
N THR A 97 9.63 -6.46 13.47
CA THR A 97 8.69 -6.56 14.59
C THR A 97 9.14 -5.71 15.78
N ILE A 98 8.21 -5.35 16.66
CA ILE A 98 8.54 -4.59 17.87
C ILE A 98 9.56 -5.35 18.73
N ASP A 99 9.46 -6.69 18.82
CA ASP A 99 10.44 -7.51 19.54
C ASP A 99 11.80 -7.51 18.87
N GLY A 100 11.84 -7.51 17.53
CA GLY A 100 13.08 -7.41 16.77
C GLY A 100 13.82 -6.09 17.01
N VAL A 101 13.10 -4.95 17.06
CA VAL A 101 13.74 -3.66 17.35
C VAL A 101 14.14 -3.52 18.81
N ILE A 102 13.40 -4.13 19.74
CA ILE A 102 13.79 -4.22 21.16
C ILE A 102 15.09 -5.03 21.31
N ALA A 103 15.18 -6.20 20.67
CA ALA A 103 16.40 -7.01 20.68
C ALA A 103 17.59 -6.27 20.08
N PHE A 104 17.37 -5.52 18.99
CA PHE A 104 18.40 -4.66 18.42
C PHE A 104 18.87 -3.58 19.41
N ALA A 105 17.96 -2.91 20.10
CA ALA A 105 18.27 -1.88 21.09
C ALA A 105 19.05 -2.44 22.30
N GLN A 106 18.78 -3.69 22.70
CA GLN A 106 19.49 -4.36 23.82
C GLN A 106 20.90 -4.80 23.49
N GLY A 107 21.23 -5.00 22.23
CA GLY A 107 22.53 -5.52 21.79
C GLY A 107 23.20 -4.62 20.75
N PRO A 108 23.00 -4.85 19.44
CA PRO A 108 23.76 -4.20 18.36
C PRO A 108 23.73 -2.68 18.39
N ALA A 109 22.64 -2.06 18.84
CA ALA A 109 22.50 -0.61 18.93
C ALA A 109 23.53 0.02 19.86
N LYS A 110 23.95 -0.66 20.92
CA LYS A 110 24.97 -0.16 21.86
C LYS A 110 26.33 0.05 21.19
N GLU A 111 26.67 -0.86 20.28
CA GLU A 111 27.93 -0.77 19.54
C GLU A 111 27.85 0.30 18.43
N MET A 112 26.69 0.50 17.85
CA MET A 112 26.47 1.44 16.72
C MET A 112 26.28 2.87 17.15
N MET A 113 25.51 3.13 18.21
CA MET A 113 25.09 4.48 18.63
C MET A 113 25.46 4.83 20.08
N GLY A 114 26.09 3.91 20.81
CA GLY A 114 26.48 4.07 22.22
C GLY A 114 25.35 3.66 23.20
N GLU A 115 25.78 3.41 24.45
CA GLU A 115 24.87 2.86 25.49
C GLU A 115 23.69 3.78 25.82
N GLU A 116 23.94 5.10 25.92
CA GLU A 116 22.90 6.06 26.29
C GLU A 116 21.82 6.14 25.21
N ALA A 117 22.19 6.24 23.92
CA ALA A 117 21.25 6.30 22.81
C ALA A 117 20.48 4.97 22.66
N ALA A 118 21.16 3.85 22.84
CA ALA A 118 20.52 2.52 22.80
C ALA A 118 19.53 2.34 23.98
N ALA A 119 19.86 2.82 25.18
CA ALA A 119 18.94 2.78 26.31
C ALA A 119 17.67 3.61 26.10
N LYS A 120 17.79 4.83 25.56
CA LYS A 120 16.64 5.67 25.19
C LYS A 120 15.79 5.01 24.12
N MET A 121 16.41 4.39 23.11
CA MET A 121 15.72 3.64 22.09
C MET A 121 14.95 2.46 22.70
N LEU A 122 15.57 1.70 23.59
CA LEU A 122 14.95 0.55 24.26
C LEU A 122 13.72 0.99 25.06
N GLU A 123 13.83 2.03 25.88
CA GLU A 123 12.73 2.57 26.67
C GLU A 123 11.56 2.98 25.77
N ALA A 124 11.84 3.70 24.70
CA ALA A 124 10.81 4.13 23.74
C ALA A 124 10.12 2.92 23.07
N GLN A 125 10.85 1.88 22.69
CA GLN A 125 10.26 0.71 22.05
C GLN A 125 9.46 -0.16 23.03
N LEU A 126 9.88 -0.26 24.28
CA LEU A 126 9.11 -0.95 25.34
C LEU A 126 7.78 -0.24 25.59
N ALA A 127 7.77 1.08 25.71
CA ALA A 127 6.55 1.87 25.87
C ALA A 127 5.60 1.68 24.67
N ARG A 128 6.11 1.63 23.45
CA ARG A 128 5.32 1.34 22.24
C ARG A 128 4.73 -0.06 22.25
N LYS A 129 5.50 -1.06 22.71
CA LYS A 129 5.01 -2.44 22.84
C LYS A 129 3.87 -2.52 23.86
N GLU A 130 3.97 -1.85 25.01
CA GLU A 130 2.91 -1.76 26.01
C GLU A 130 1.63 -1.07 25.45
N ALA A 131 1.81 -0.10 24.55
CA ALA A 131 0.72 0.55 23.82
C ALA A 131 0.14 -0.30 22.68
N GLY A 132 0.61 -1.52 22.48
CA GLY A 132 0.10 -2.48 21.49
C GLY A 132 0.77 -2.44 20.13
N ALA A 133 1.85 -1.67 19.94
CA ALA A 133 2.57 -1.65 18.67
C ALA A 133 3.18 -3.01 18.34
N LYS A 134 3.02 -3.47 17.11
CA LYS A 134 3.53 -4.76 16.62
C LYS A 134 4.83 -4.62 15.82
N TYR A 135 5.09 -3.43 15.26
CA TYR A 135 6.22 -3.20 14.34
C TYR A 135 7.04 -1.96 14.72
N CYS A 136 8.26 -1.92 14.21
CA CYS A 136 9.14 -0.75 14.22
C CYS A 136 8.46 0.45 13.54
N ASN A 137 8.71 1.67 14.04
CA ASN A 137 8.16 2.91 13.51
C ASN A 137 9.16 3.75 12.71
N CYS A 138 10.30 3.18 12.29
CA CYS A 138 11.15 3.91 11.36
C CYS A 138 10.40 4.12 10.03
N PRO A 139 10.71 5.17 9.25
CA PRO A 139 9.95 5.52 8.06
C PRO A 139 9.73 4.34 7.10
N SER A 140 10.75 3.53 6.87
CA SER A 140 10.64 2.36 5.98
C SER A 140 9.70 1.28 6.53
N CYS A 141 9.86 0.89 7.82
CA CYS A 141 9.00 -0.12 8.43
C CYS A 141 7.55 0.37 8.57
N ALA A 142 7.33 1.64 8.91
CA ALA A 142 6.01 2.22 8.99
C ALA A 142 5.31 2.20 7.62
N ALA A 143 5.95 2.70 6.56
CA ALA A 143 5.38 2.69 5.22
C ALA A 143 5.08 1.26 4.73
N ALA A 144 5.98 0.30 4.97
CA ALA A 144 5.76 -1.10 4.58
C ALA A 144 4.63 -1.76 5.37
N SER A 145 4.58 -1.59 6.69
CA SER A 145 3.52 -2.18 7.53
C SER A 145 2.14 -1.55 7.25
N GLU A 146 2.08 -0.24 7.01
CA GLU A 146 0.85 0.44 6.62
C GLU A 146 0.33 -0.04 5.26
N LEU A 147 1.21 -0.24 4.27
CA LEU A 147 0.82 -0.84 2.99
C LEU A 147 0.27 -2.25 3.19
N LEU A 148 1.00 -3.12 3.86
CA LEU A 148 0.58 -4.49 4.11
C LEU A 148 -0.74 -4.57 4.86
N ALA A 149 -0.95 -3.71 5.87
CA ALA A 149 -2.20 -3.65 6.62
C ALA A 149 -3.36 -3.13 5.78
N LYS A 150 -3.15 -2.11 4.94
CA LYS A 150 -4.16 -1.56 4.04
C LYS A 150 -4.75 -2.63 3.11
N PHE A 151 -3.92 -3.59 2.69
CA PHE A 151 -4.32 -4.71 1.83
C PHE A 151 -4.63 -6.01 2.61
N GLY A 152 -4.78 -5.92 3.94
CA GLY A 152 -5.17 -7.06 4.78
C GLY A 152 -4.12 -8.18 4.90
N ARG A 153 -2.84 -7.87 4.58
CA ARG A 153 -1.73 -8.84 4.66
C ARG A 153 -1.20 -9.01 6.08
N ILE A 154 -1.31 -7.98 6.92
CA ILE A 154 -0.94 -7.98 8.34
C ILE A 154 -1.95 -7.16 9.15
N GLU A 155 -1.91 -7.29 10.47
CA GLU A 155 -2.59 -6.43 11.44
C GLU A 155 -1.57 -5.51 12.12
N LEU A 156 -1.92 -4.22 12.27
CA LEU A 156 -1.14 -3.23 13.02
C LEU A 156 -1.45 -3.27 14.51
#